data_7f3bbe587dafa1c86dff4b8e56e8ef2f
#
_entry.id   7f3bbe587dafa1c86dff4b8e56e8ef2f
#
_cell.length_a   1.000
_cell.length_b   1.000
_cell.length_c   1.000
_cell.angle_alpha   90.00
_cell.angle_beta   90.00
_cell.angle_gamma   90.00
#
_symmetry.space_group_name_H-M   'P 1'
#
loop_
_entity.id
_entity.type
_entity.pdbx_description
1 polymer ?
#
loop_
_entity_poly.entity_id
_entity_poly.type
_entity_poly.pdbx_seq_one_letter_code
_entity_poly.pdbx_strand_id
1 'polypeptide(L)'
;MHITIDPKKLPEPVMQRSAGYWQTVGRRFLQEKVAVAAALVVLVLLVLAIFGPWLAPMDPYQSSMLKMLKPIGFPGHPFGTDELGRDMLTRLIVGTRLSLFIGITPVICAFVIGSFIGITAGYTGGWVNTGMMRTIDVFYAFPSVLLAIALSGTLGAGITNSLISLTIVFIPPIARVAESVTTQ
;
A
#
# COMPACT_ATOMS: atom_id res chain seq x y z
N MET A 1 57.29 -31.29 15.49
CA MET A 1 57.24 -30.85 14.06
C MET A 1 56.60 -29.51 13.98
N HIS A 2 57.36 -28.39 14.01
CA HIS A 2 56.86 -27.02 13.96
C HIS A 2 56.64 -26.65 12.48
N ILE A 3 55.39 -26.49 12.07
CA ILE A 3 55.06 -25.96 10.74
C ILE A 3 55.17 -24.46 10.83
N THR A 4 56.26 -23.89 10.32
CA THR A 4 56.41 -22.43 10.17
C THR A 4 55.67 -22.02 8.91
N ILE A 5 54.52 -21.38 9.08
CA ILE A 5 53.75 -20.80 7.96
C ILE A 5 54.46 -19.50 7.55
N ASP A 6 55.01 -19.47 6.35
CA ASP A 6 55.64 -18.28 5.78
C ASP A 6 54.57 -17.19 5.54
N PRO A 7 54.62 -16.01 6.22
CA PRO A 7 53.62 -14.96 6.07
C PRO A 7 53.53 -14.38 4.64
N LYS A 8 54.56 -14.59 3.82
CA LYS A 8 54.58 -14.12 2.41
C LYS A 8 53.82 -15.00 1.44
N LYS A 9 53.36 -16.19 1.88
CA LYS A 9 52.58 -17.14 1.06
C LYS A 9 51.10 -17.11 1.33
N LEU A 10 50.61 -16.21 2.19
CA LEU A 10 49.17 -16.00 2.36
C LEU A 10 48.67 -15.30 1.10
N PRO A 11 47.63 -15.82 0.41
CA PRO A 11 47.03 -15.14 -0.70
C PRO A 11 46.49 -13.77 -0.21
N GLU A 12 46.87 -12.72 -0.91
CA GLU A 12 46.31 -11.39 -0.60
C GLU A 12 44.77 -11.47 -0.58
N PRO A 13 44.10 -10.88 0.42
CA PRO A 13 42.65 -10.84 0.44
C PRO A 13 42.20 -10.13 -0.82
N VAL A 14 41.63 -10.88 -1.78
CA VAL A 14 40.99 -10.33 -2.96
C VAL A 14 39.83 -9.49 -2.44
N MET A 15 40.04 -8.20 -2.32
CA MET A 15 38.97 -7.24 -2.06
C MET A 15 38.03 -7.28 -3.26
N GLN A 16 37.09 -8.23 -3.25
CA GLN A 16 35.98 -8.18 -4.17
C GLN A 16 35.24 -6.87 -3.87
N ARG A 17 35.32 -5.93 -4.78
CA ARG A 17 34.50 -4.74 -4.75
C ARG A 17 33.05 -5.22 -4.65
N SER A 18 32.46 -5.13 -3.47
CA SER A 18 31.06 -5.45 -3.26
C SER A 18 30.27 -4.56 -4.19
N ALA A 19 29.55 -5.16 -5.13
CA ALA A 19 28.61 -4.40 -5.96
C ALA A 19 27.72 -3.58 -5.01
N GLY A 20 27.54 -2.29 -5.30
CA GLY A 20 26.80 -1.39 -4.43
C GLY A 20 25.43 -2.00 -4.08
N TYR A 21 24.96 -1.82 -2.85
CA TYR A 21 23.71 -2.38 -2.35
C TYR A 21 22.56 -2.26 -3.36
N TRP A 22 22.35 -1.08 -3.91
CA TRP A 22 21.31 -0.80 -4.90
C TRP A 22 21.48 -1.54 -6.22
N GLN A 23 22.72 -1.74 -6.68
CA GLN A 23 22.99 -2.53 -7.88
C GLN A 23 22.66 -4.01 -7.67
N THR A 24 22.99 -4.53 -6.50
CA THR A 24 22.69 -5.93 -6.14
C THR A 24 21.18 -6.15 -6.00
N VAL A 25 20.48 -5.23 -5.33
CA VAL A 25 19.03 -5.27 -5.18
C VAL A 25 18.33 -5.19 -6.54
N GLY A 26 18.70 -4.20 -7.37
CA GLY A 26 18.12 -4.04 -8.71
C GLY A 26 18.34 -5.26 -9.60
N ARG A 27 19.56 -5.83 -9.58
CA ARG A 27 19.87 -7.03 -10.36
C ARG A 27 19.06 -8.24 -9.90
N ARG A 28 18.95 -8.47 -8.59
CA ARG A 28 18.13 -9.57 -8.03
C ARG A 28 16.65 -9.38 -8.37
N PHE A 29 16.14 -8.16 -8.24
CA PHE A 29 14.76 -7.83 -8.60
C PHE A 29 14.45 -8.17 -10.07
N LEU A 30 15.32 -7.79 -11.00
CA LEU A 30 15.13 -8.08 -12.42
C LEU A 30 15.28 -9.57 -12.78
N GLN A 31 15.95 -10.35 -11.95
CA GLN A 31 16.07 -11.81 -12.12
C GLN A 31 14.82 -12.56 -11.65
N GLU A 32 14.05 -11.99 -10.74
CA GLU A 32 12.83 -12.57 -10.20
C GLU A 32 11.63 -12.24 -11.10
N LYS A 33 11.25 -13.17 -11.97
CA LYS A 33 10.16 -12.97 -12.96
C LYS A 33 8.83 -12.58 -12.30
N VAL A 34 8.53 -13.14 -11.12
CA VAL A 34 7.31 -12.83 -10.37
C VAL A 34 7.34 -11.39 -9.86
N ALA A 35 8.48 -10.93 -9.35
CA ALA A 35 8.64 -9.55 -8.89
C ALA A 35 8.49 -8.54 -10.04
N VAL A 36 9.09 -8.84 -11.20
CA VAL A 36 8.96 -8.01 -12.41
C VAL A 36 7.52 -7.97 -12.90
N ALA A 37 6.84 -9.13 -12.96
CA ALA A 37 5.43 -9.19 -13.37
C ALA A 37 4.53 -8.40 -12.39
N ALA A 38 4.73 -8.55 -11.08
CA ALA A 38 3.99 -7.79 -10.07
C ALA A 38 4.24 -6.27 -10.20
N ALA A 39 5.50 -5.86 -10.40
CA ALA A 39 5.84 -4.46 -10.62
C ALA A 39 5.20 -3.89 -11.88
N LEU A 40 5.12 -4.68 -12.96
CA LEU A 40 4.43 -4.28 -14.19
C LEU A 40 2.94 -4.05 -13.95
N VAL A 41 2.27 -4.96 -13.22
CA VAL A 41 0.85 -4.80 -12.87
C VAL A 41 0.64 -3.53 -12.05
N VAL A 42 1.47 -3.29 -11.01
CA VAL A 42 1.38 -2.08 -10.20
C VAL A 42 1.61 -0.83 -11.06
N LEU A 43 2.60 -0.85 -11.96
CA LEU A 43 2.87 0.26 -12.86
C LEU A 43 1.67 0.55 -13.78
N VAL A 44 1.06 -0.47 -14.35
CA VAL A 44 -0.15 -0.33 -15.20
C VAL A 44 -1.28 0.31 -14.40
N LEU A 45 -1.54 -0.16 -13.17
CA LEU A 45 -2.57 0.42 -12.30
C LEU A 45 -2.29 1.89 -11.96
N LEU A 46 -1.02 2.25 -11.69
CA LEU A 46 -0.63 3.64 -11.45
C LEU A 46 -0.82 4.51 -12.68
N VAL A 47 -0.43 4.04 -13.86
CA VAL A 47 -0.66 4.74 -15.12
C VAL A 47 -2.16 4.95 -15.37
N LEU A 48 -2.97 3.91 -15.17
CA LEU A 48 -4.44 4.03 -15.29
C LEU A 48 -5.03 4.99 -14.26
N ALA A 49 -4.52 5.03 -13.03
CA ALA A 49 -4.99 5.96 -12.01
C ALA A 49 -4.67 7.42 -12.34
N ILE A 50 -3.48 7.68 -12.89
CA ILE A 50 -3.03 9.04 -13.24
C ILE A 50 -3.69 9.50 -14.55
N PHE A 51 -3.58 8.69 -15.59
CA PHE A 51 -3.99 9.05 -16.94
C PHE A 51 -5.39 8.57 -17.31
N GLY A 52 -6.06 7.82 -16.43
CA GLY A 52 -7.36 7.21 -16.67
C GLY A 52 -8.43 8.17 -17.22
N PRO A 53 -8.60 9.39 -16.66
CA PRO A 53 -9.58 10.35 -17.18
C PRO A 53 -9.35 10.74 -18.66
N TRP A 54 -8.11 10.71 -19.14
CA TRP A 54 -7.77 10.97 -20.55
C TRP A 54 -7.81 9.73 -21.42
N LEU A 55 -7.63 8.56 -20.83
CA LEU A 55 -7.67 7.26 -21.52
C LEU A 55 -9.10 6.69 -21.63
N ALA A 56 -10.01 7.18 -20.78
CA ALA A 56 -11.40 6.73 -20.76
C ALA A 56 -12.10 7.08 -22.07
N PRO A 57 -12.63 6.10 -22.81
CA PRO A 57 -13.24 6.36 -24.12
C PRO A 57 -14.59 7.08 -24.03
N MET A 58 -15.25 7.03 -22.86
CA MET A 58 -16.60 7.57 -22.64
C MET A 58 -16.73 8.22 -21.26
N ASP A 59 -17.84 8.91 -21.03
CA ASP A 59 -18.19 9.41 -19.69
C ASP A 59 -18.59 8.22 -18.79
N PRO A 60 -17.92 8.01 -17.64
CA PRO A 60 -18.21 6.91 -16.72
C PRO A 60 -19.60 6.97 -16.07
N TYR A 61 -20.27 8.11 -16.13
CA TYR A 61 -21.58 8.35 -15.53
C TYR A 61 -22.72 8.33 -16.56
N GLN A 62 -22.41 8.35 -17.85
CA GLN A 62 -23.42 8.31 -18.90
C GLN A 62 -24.13 6.97 -18.91
N SER A 63 -25.41 6.97 -18.52
CA SER A 63 -26.26 5.78 -18.51
C SER A 63 -27.14 5.72 -19.77
N SER A 64 -27.48 4.49 -20.20
CA SER A 64 -28.38 4.25 -21.33
C SER A 64 -29.21 3.00 -21.11
N MET A 65 -30.51 3.16 -20.88
CA MET A 65 -31.42 2.01 -20.67
C MET A 65 -31.46 1.04 -21.86
N LEU A 66 -31.24 1.54 -23.08
CA LEU A 66 -31.21 0.71 -24.30
C LEU A 66 -29.97 -0.19 -24.38
N LYS A 67 -28.94 0.15 -23.64
CA LYS A 67 -27.65 -0.56 -23.63
C LYS A 67 -27.38 -1.33 -22.32
N MET A 68 -28.42 -1.59 -21.52
CA MET A 68 -28.27 -2.33 -20.26
C MET A 68 -27.77 -3.76 -20.50
N LEU A 69 -26.85 -4.23 -19.65
CA LEU A 69 -26.37 -5.62 -19.59
C LEU A 69 -25.91 -6.18 -20.94
N LYS A 70 -25.28 -5.38 -21.78
CA LYS A 70 -24.73 -5.87 -23.04
C LYS A 70 -23.46 -6.70 -22.79
N PRO A 71 -23.26 -7.79 -23.55
CA PRO A 71 -22.11 -8.66 -23.36
C PRO A 71 -20.79 -8.01 -23.78
N ILE A 72 -19.67 -8.63 -23.37
CA ILE A 72 -18.33 -8.28 -23.81
C ILE A 72 -18.26 -8.33 -25.34
N GLY A 73 -17.63 -7.31 -25.95
CA GLY A 73 -17.52 -7.16 -27.40
C GLY A 73 -18.72 -6.48 -28.07
N PHE A 74 -19.69 -5.99 -27.32
CA PHE A 74 -20.77 -5.18 -27.88
C PHE A 74 -20.22 -3.92 -28.56
N PRO A 75 -20.71 -3.54 -29.76
CA PRO A 75 -20.20 -2.41 -30.53
C PRO A 75 -20.09 -1.12 -29.70
N GLY A 76 -18.88 -0.57 -29.61
CA GLY A 76 -18.57 0.62 -28.81
C GLY A 76 -18.32 0.35 -27.31
N HIS A 77 -18.51 -0.88 -26.83
CA HIS A 77 -18.34 -1.26 -25.42
C HIS A 77 -17.50 -2.54 -25.30
N PRO A 78 -16.15 -2.45 -25.34
CA PRO A 78 -15.26 -3.62 -25.38
C PRO A 78 -15.49 -4.61 -24.23
N PHE A 79 -15.78 -4.13 -23.02
CA PHE A 79 -16.08 -4.97 -21.84
C PHE A 79 -17.57 -5.05 -21.53
N GLY A 80 -18.42 -4.66 -22.49
CA GLY A 80 -19.86 -4.63 -22.29
C GLY A 80 -20.32 -3.45 -21.41
N THR A 81 -21.56 -3.58 -20.91
CA THR A 81 -22.20 -2.52 -20.11
C THR A 81 -22.77 -3.07 -18.82
N ASP A 82 -22.89 -2.22 -17.82
CA ASP A 82 -23.48 -2.55 -16.51
C ASP A 82 -25.01 -2.51 -16.51
N GLU A 83 -25.60 -2.69 -15.33
CA GLU A 83 -27.06 -2.64 -15.11
C GLU A 83 -27.70 -1.31 -15.47
N LEU A 84 -26.94 -0.22 -15.54
CA LEU A 84 -27.41 1.11 -15.96
C LEU A 84 -27.00 1.45 -17.40
N GLY A 85 -26.43 0.49 -18.14
CA GLY A 85 -25.99 0.67 -19.52
C GLY A 85 -24.73 1.53 -19.65
N ARG A 86 -23.93 1.67 -18.59
CA ARG A 86 -22.67 2.42 -18.59
C ARG A 86 -21.52 1.52 -19.07
N ASP A 87 -20.52 2.11 -19.74
CA ASP A 87 -19.36 1.39 -20.26
C ASP A 87 -18.47 0.84 -19.15
N MET A 88 -18.30 -0.49 -19.12
CA MET A 88 -17.53 -1.18 -18.09
C MET A 88 -16.04 -0.89 -18.18
N LEU A 89 -15.46 -0.73 -19.38
CA LEU A 89 -14.05 -0.39 -19.54
C LEU A 89 -13.74 1.00 -18.96
N THR A 90 -14.54 1.99 -19.32
CA THR A 90 -14.42 3.36 -18.80
C THR A 90 -14.51 3.37 -17.28
N ARG A 91 -15.47 2.64 -16.71
CA ARG A 91 -15.65 2.55 -15.25
C ARG A 91 -14.48 1.87 -14.54
N LEU A 92 -13.90 0.83 -15.13
CA LEU A 92 -12.70 0.18 -14.59
C LEU A 92 -11.52 1.15 -14.56
N ILE A 93 -11.29 1.86 -15.67
CA ILE A 93 -10.18 2.82 -15.77
C ILE A 93 -10.33 3.93 -14.72
N VAL A 94 -11.49 4.57 -14.65
CA VAL A 94 -11.73 5.69 -13.72
C VAL A 94 -11.82 5.19 -12.28
N GLY A 95 -12.44 4.02 -12.05
CA GLY A 95 -12.54 3.40 -10.73
C GLY A 95 -11.18 3.02 -10.11
N THR A 96 -10.19 2.69 -10.94
CA THR A 96 -8.82 2.39 -10.46
C THR A 96 -8.24 3.58 -9.68
N ARG A 97 -8.46 4.81 -10.14
CA ARG A 97 -8.01 6.01 -9.44
C ARG A 97 -8.63 6.13 -8.04
N LEU A 98 -9.94 5.93 -7.94
CA LEU A 98 -10.64 5.99 -6.65
C LEU A 98 -10.20 4.88 -5.71
N SER A 99 -10.04 3.66 -6.23
CA SER A 99 -9.59 2.50 -5.46
C SER A 99 -8.18 2.71 -4.88
N LEU A 100 -7.23 3.20 -5.70
CA LEU A 100 -5.89 3.52 -5.23
C LEU A 100 -5.88 4.68 -4.23
N PHE A 101 -6.68 5.71 -4.45
CA PHE A 101 -6.82 6.83 -3.52
C PHE A 101 -7.32 6.36 -2.15
N ILE A 102 -8.40 5.56 -2.12
CA ILE A 102 -8.94 5.02 -0.87
C ILE A 102 -7.99 4.01 -0.21
N GLY A 103 -7.24 3.25 -0.98
CA GLY A 103 -6.29 2.27 -0.45
C GLY A 103 -5.01 2.90 0.12
N ILE A 104 -4.46 3.90 -0.54
CA ILE A 104 -3.14 4.47 -0.20
C ILE A 104 -3.25 5.59 0.85
N THR A 105 -4.24 6.49 0.70
CA THR A 105 -4.35 7.69 1.55
C THR A 105 -4.44 7.34 3.05
N PRO A 106 -5.30 6.42 3.51
CA PRO A 106 -5.37 6.07 4.93
C PRO A 106 -4.06 5.48 5.46
N VAL A 107 -3.36 4.71 4.65
CA VAL A 107 -2.07 4.10 5.04
C VAL A 107 -1.01 5.18 5.24
N ILE A 108 -0.91 6.14 4.33
CA ILE A 108 0.03 7.27 4.47
C ILE A 108 -0.31 8.11 5.71
N CYS A 109 -1.59 8.46 5.90
CA CYS A 109 -2.02 9.22 7.07
C CYS A 109 -1.73 8.46 8.38
N ALA A 110 -2.07 7.17 8.41
CA ALA A 110 -1.80 6.32 9.56
C ALA A 110 -0.30 6.13 9.81
N PHE A 111 0.50 6.04 8.75
CA PHE A 111 1.96 5.97 8.84
C PHE A 111 2.54 7.22 9.51
N VAL A 112 2.14 8.41 9.09
CA VAL A 112 2.62 9.65 9.69
C VAL A 112 2.18 9.76 11.15
N ILE A 113 0.90 9.56 11.43
CA ILE A 113 0.35 9.71 12.79
C ILE A 113 0.87 8.58 13.70
N GLY A 114 0.81 7.34 13.26
CA GLY A 114 1.24 6.18 14.02
C GLY A 114 2.74 6.18 14.31
N SER A 115 3.58 6.55 13.32
CA SER A 115 5.02 6.70 13.54
C SER A 115 5.32 7.81 14.53
N PHE A 116 4.64 8.94 14.44
CA PHE A 116 4.82 10.03 15.41
C PHE A 116 4.47 9.58 16.83
N ILE A 117 3.35 8.89 17.01
CA ILE A 117 2.92 8.32 18.30
C ILE A 117 3.95 7.30 18.81
N GLY A 118 4.33 6.33 17.97
CA GLY A 118 5.23 5.26 18.37
C GLY A 118 6.65 5.75 18.70
N ILE A 119 7.21 6.63 17.86
CA ILE A 119 8.52 7.24 18.12
C ILE A 119 8.51 8.08 19.41
N THR A 120 7.46 8.89 19.59
CA THR A 120 7.33 9.69 20.81
C THR A 120 7.25 8.80 22.05
N ALA A 121 6.42 7.75 22.00
CA ALA A 121 6.30 6.81 23.12
C ALA A 121 7.62 6.08 23.40
N GLY A 122 8.29 5.56 22.36
CA GLY A 122 9.57 4.86 22.50
C GLY A 122 10.70 5.76 23.02
N TYR A 123 10.77 7.00 22.54
CA TYR A 123 11.80 7.95 22.95
C TYR A 123 11.60 8.45 24.40
N THR A 124 10.38 8.78 24.81
CA THR A 124 10.10 9.30 26.16
C THR A 124 10.16 8.24 27.22
N GLY A 125 9.78 6.99 26.89
CA GLY A 125 9.79 5.87 27.84
C GLY A 125 8.82 6.05 29.03
N GLY A 126 9.01 5.22 30.07
CA GLY A 126 8.34 5.36 31.36
C GLY A 126 6.80 5.44 31.29
N TRP A 127 6.23 6.35 32.07
CA TRP A 127 4.78 6.53 32.17
C TRP A 127 4.13 7.04 30.88
N VAL A 128 4.83 7.84 30.09
CA VAL A 128 4.33 8.37 28.83
C VAL A 128 4.19 7.23 27.82
N ASN A 129 5.21 6.40 27.65
CA ASN A 129 5.15 5.20 26.83
C ASN A 129 3.99 4.31 27.26
N THR A 130 3.91 4.00 28.56
CA THR A 130 2.85 3.14 29.10
C THR A 130 1.46 3.69 28.80
N GLY A 131 1.23 4.98 29.01
CA GLY A 131 -0.07 5.62 28.76
C GLY A 131 -0.45 5.60 27.28
N MET A 132 0.48 5.99 26.40
CA MET A 132 0.26 6.02 24.95
C MET A 132 0.01 4.60 24.41
N MET A 133 0.85 3.64 24.77
CA MET A 133 0.71 2.27 24.28
C MET A 133 -0.54 1.57 24.83
N ARG A 134 -0.96 1.84 26.07
CA ARG A 134 -2.24 1.33 26.60
C ARG A 134 -3.43 1.85 25.79
N THR A 135 -3.41 3.12 25.40
CA THR A 135 -4.45 3.66 24.51
C THR A 135 -4.45 2.95 23.16
N ILE A 136 -3.28 2.76 22.57
CA ILE A 136 -3.13 1.99 21.32
C ILE A 136 -3.63 0.55 21.48
N ASP A 137 -3.36 -0.11 22.62
CA ASP A 137 -3.81 -1.48 22.90
C ASP A 137 -5.33 -1.61 22.94
N VAL A 138 -6.03 -0.61 23.47
CA VAL A 138 -7.50 -0.60 23.48
C VAL A 138 -8.05 -0.66 22.05
N PHE A 139 -7.51 0.14 21.13
CA PHE A 139 -7.91 0.09 19.72
C PHE A 139 -7.51 -1.23 19.06
N TYR A 140 -6.33 -1.74 19.38
CA TYR A 140 -5.81 -2.98 18.83
C TYR A 140 -6.59 -4.22 19.28
N ALA A 141 -7.26 -4.16 20.43
CA ALA A 141 -8.09 -5.24 20.95
C ALA A 141 -9.36 -5.49 20.11
N PHE A 142 -9.79 -4.50 19.33
CA PHE A 142 -10.94 -4.67 18.46
C PHE A 142 -10.54 -5.31 17.11
N PRO A 143 -11.32 -6.26 16.59
CA PRO A 143 -11.14 -6.71 15.22
C PRO A 143 -11.20 -5.52 14.25
N SER A 144 -10.13 -5.30 13.49
CA SER A 144 -9.95 -4.10 12.64
C SER A 144 -11.13 -3.84 11.70
N VAL A 145 -11.68 -4.90 11.10
CA VAL A 145 -12.84 -4.78 10.19
C VAL A 145 -14.08 -4.31 10.93
N LEU A 146 -14.35 -4.83 12.14
CA LEU A 146 -15.50 -4.43 12.93
C LEU A 146 -15.36 -2.98 13.39
N LEU A 147 -14.16 -2.57 13.80
CA LEU A 147 -13.87 -1.19 14.19
C LEU A 147 -14.08 -0.24 13.00
N ALA A 148 -13.60 -0.61 11.81
CA ALA A 148 -13.79 0.19 10.60
C ALA A 148 -15.27 0.38 10.25
N ILE A 149 -16.07 -0.70 10.34
CA ILE A 149 -17.51 -0.66 10.07
C ILE A 149 -18.22 0.22 11.10
N ALA A 150 -17.92 0.05 12.40
CA ALA A 150 -18.53 0.83 13.47
C ALA A 150 -18.23 2.33 13.31
N LEU A 151 -16.96 2.68 13.06
CA LEU A 151 -16.56 4.08 12.82
C LEU A 151 -17.23 4.66 11.56
N SER A 152 -17.24 3.93 10.45
CA SER A 152 -17.90 4.39 9.22
C SER A 152 -19.41 4.54 9.42
N GLY A 153 -20.04 3.66 10.19
CA GLY A 153 -21.47 3.74 10.53
C GLY A 153 -21.81 4.98 11.38
N THR A 154 -20.95 5.33 12.33
CA THR A 154 -21.17 6.52 13.20
C THR A 154 -20.85 7.83 12.50
N LEU A 155 -19.83 7.87 11.64
CA LEU A 155 -19.44 9.05 10.87
C LEU A 155 -20.38 9.31 9.68
N GLY A 156 -21.14 8.31 9.29
CA GLY A 156 -22.04 8.38 8.13
C GLY A 156 -21.37 8.05 6.79
N ALA A 157 -22.21 7.97 5.75
CA ALA A 157 -21.76 7.64 4.40
C ALA A 157 -20.87 8.74 3.80
N GLY A 158 -19.81 8.35 3.10
CA GLY A 158 -18.95 9.28 2.37
C GLY A 158 -17.50 8.80 2.29
N ILE A 159 -16.82 9.18 1.21
CA ILE A 159 -15.40 8.80 0.97
C ILE A 159 -14.51 9.32 2.09
N THR A 160 -14.69 10.58 2.50
CA THR A 160 -13.91 11.21 3.58
C THR A 160 -14.08 10.46 4.90
N ASN A 161 -15.29 10.09 5.26
CA ASN A 161 -15.59 9.35 6.50
C ASN A 161 -14.96 7.94 6.45
N SER A 162 -15.00 7.28 5.30
CA SER A 162 -14.32 6.01 5.09
C SER A 162 -12.80 6.13 5.23
N LEU A 163 -12.19 7.19 4.67
CA LEU A 163 -10.76 7.44 4.80
C LEU A 163 -10.35 7.68 6.26
N ILE A 164 -11.14 8.46 7.01
CA ILE A 164 -10.90 8.70 8.44
C ILE A 164 -10.99 7.39 9.23
N SER A 165 -12.05 6.61 9.01
CA SER A 165 -12.25 5.33 9.69
C SER A 165 -11.10 4.36 9.46
N LEU A 166 -10.68 4.21 8.19
CA LEU A 166 -9.54 3.36 7.83
C LEU A 166 -8.23 3.88 8.41
N THR A 167 -8.02 5.20 8.42
CA THR A 167 -6.82 5.81 9.02
C THR A 167 -6.74 5.46 10.51
N ILE A 168 -7.82 5.64 11.26
CA ILE A 168 -7.86 5.32 12.69
C ILE A 168 -7.53 3.84 12.93
N VAL A 169 -8.06 2.94 12.12
CA VAL A 169 -7.83 1.50 12.24
C VAL A 169 -6.38 1.11 11.94
N PHE A 170 -5.69 1.82 11.05
CA PHE A 170 -4.31 1.52 10.70
C PHE A 170 -3.25 2.17 11.62
N ILE A 171 -3.62 3.15 12.46
CA ILE A 171 -2.70 3.79 13.41
C ILE A 171 -2.10 2.79 14.41
N PRO A 172 -2.87 1.93 15.11
CA PRO A 172 -2.34 1.07 16.16
C PRO A 172 -1.21 0.13 15.72
N PRO A 173 -1.34 -0.65 14.63
CA PRO A 173 -0.26 -1.53 14.18
C PRO A 173 1.02 -0.75 13.81
N ILE A 174 0.89 0.42 13.18
CA ILE A 174 2.04 1.24 12.79
C ILE A 174 2.72 1.85 14.02
N ALA A 175 1.94 2.38 14.96
CA ALA A 175 2.48 2.95 16.20
C ALA A 175 3.26 1.91 17.02
N ARG A 176 2.77 0.68 17.07
CA ARG A 176 3.45 -0.41 17.78
C ARG A 176 4.78 -0.81 17.12
N VAL A 177 4.82 -0.89 15.80
CA VAL A 177 6.08 -1.15 15.06
C VAL A 177 7.07 -0.01 15.29
N ALA A 178 6.63 1.24 15.18
CA ALA A 178 7.49 2.40 15.38
C ALA A 178 8.04 2.49 16.82
N GLU A 179 7.22 2.19 17.82
CA GLU A 179 7.66 2.13 19.22
C GLU A 179 8.69 1.01 19.44
N SER A 180 8.44 -0.18 18.93
CA SER A 180 9.36 -1.32 19.10
C SER A 180 10.74 -1.10 18.47
N VAL A 181 10.81 -0.37 17.37
CA VAL A 181 12.09 -0.02 16.72
C VAL A 181 12.81 1.12 17.47
N THR A 182 12.06 2.02 18.10
CA THR A 182 12.64 3.18 18.82
C THR A 182 13.18 2.79 20.20
N THR A 183 12.66 1.74 20.81
CA THR A 183 13.09 1.25 22.15
C THR A 183 14.29 0.29 22.11
N GLN A 184 14.78 -0.11 20.92
CA GLN A 184 15.98 -0.92 20.75
C GLN A 184 17.25 -0.07 20.80
#